data_e8624cc2b4fdf963aba1cd2c2edfb8f2
#
_entry.id   e8624cc2b4fdf963aba1cd2c2edfb8f2
#
_cell.length_a   1.000
_cell.length_b   1.000
_cell.length_c   1.000
_cell.angle_alpha   90.00
_cell.angle_beta   90.00
_cell.angle_gamma   90.00
#
_symmetry.space_group_name_H-M   'P 1'
#
loop_
_entity.id
_entity.type
_entity.pdbx_description
1 polymer ?
#
loop_
_entity_poly.entity_id
_entity_poly.type
_entity_poly.pdbx_seq_one_letter_code
_entity_poly.pdbx_strand_id
1 'polypeptide(L)'
;IYTGEITNWKDVGGNDAEIVLIGREAGSGTRDGFESITGTKDKCQYRQELTSTGDVITAVSQNPDAIGYASLASIKDSVKALNVDGVTPSEATVKDGSYKVQRPFVLVTMEGKELSPAAQAFFDYAVSSDAASIIAKAGAVAVAG
;
A
#
# COMPACT_ATOMS: atom_id res chain seq x y z
N ILE A 1 -6.96 -14.52 6.68
CA ILE A 1 -5.94 -14.93 5.70
C ILE A 1 -4.56 -14.55 6.19
N TYR A 2 -4.26 -13.25 6.37
CA TYR A 2 -2.90 -12.78 6.67
C TYR A 2 -2.32 -13.30 7.99
N THR A 3 -3.15 -13.58 8.98
CA THR A 3 -2.76 -14.17 10.27
C THR A 3 -2.66 -15.70 10.27
N GLY A 4 -2.96 -16.35 9.13
CA GLY A 4 -2.91 -17.80 8.99
C GLY A 4 -4.14 -18.55 9.56
N GLU A 5 -5.19 -17.83 9.97
CA GLU A 5 -6.44 -18.46 10.44
C GLU A 5 -7.24 -19.07 9.29
N ILE A 6 -7.11 -18.52 8.08
CA ILE A 6 -7.68 -19.03 6.83
C ILE A 6 -6.52 -19.29 5.88
N THR A 7 -6.34 -20.53 5.49
CA THR A 7 -5.21 -20.99 4.66
C THR A 7 -5.61 -21.59 3.33
N ASN A 8 -6.92 -21.72 3.08
CA ASN A 8 -7.43 -22.26 1.83
C ASN A 8 -8.49 -21.33 1.24
N TRP A 9 -8.42 -21.08 -0.07
CA TRP A 9 -9.35 -20.22 -0.77
C TRP A 9 -10.80 -20.66 -0.68
N LYS A 10 -11.08 -21.96 -0.56
CA LYS A 10 -12.45 -22.48 -0.42
C LYS A 10 -13.16 -21.94 0.83
N ASP A 11 -12.42 -21.65 1.89
CA ASP A 11 -12.97 -21.16 3.16
C ASP A 11 -13.54 -19.73 3.03
N VAL A 12 -13.20 -19.06 1.94
CA VAL A 12 -13.70 -17.72 1.57
C VAL A 12 -14.44 -17.71 0.22
N GLY A 13 -14.89 -18.88 -0.24
CA GLY A 13 -15.72 -19.03 -1.45
C GLY A 13 -14.96 -19.16 -2.76
N GLY A 14 -13.64 -19.39 -2.70
CA GLY A 14 -12.78 -19.66 -3.86
C GLY A 14 -12.62 -21.15 -4.15
N ASN A 15 -11.63 -21.48 -4.98
CA ASN A 15 -11.27 -22.85 -5.31
C ASN A 15 -10.64 -23.59 -4.11
N ASP A 16 -10.64 -24.92 -4.14
CA ASP A 16 -9.92 -25.72 -3.14
C ASP A 16 -8.41 -25.69 -3.46
N ALA A 17 -7.74 -24.65 -2.96
CA ALA A 17 -6.33 -24.39 -3.15
C ALA A 17 -5.76 -23.66 -1.93
N GLU A 18 -4.50 -23.98 -1.57
CA GLU A 18 -3.77 -23.30 -0.49
C GLU A 18 -3.50 -21.84 -0.86
N ILE A 19 -3.73 -20.92 0.08
CA ILE A 19 -3.42 -19.50 -0.11
C ILE A 19 -1.91 -19.28 -0.03
N VAL A 20 -1.32 -18.69 -1.06
CA VAL A 20 0.09 -18.30 -1.09
C VAL A 20 0.21 -16.82 -0.73
N LEU A 21 0.59 -16.54 0.52
CA LEU A 21 0.70 -15.19 1.02
C LEU A 21 2.07 -14.60 0.72
N ILE A 22 2.10 -13.53 -0.08
CA ILE A 22 3.33 -12.84 -0.49
C ILE A 22 3.34 -11.45 0.14
N GLY A 23 4.43 -11.13 0.84
CA GLY A 23 4.63 -9.85 1.49
C GLY A 23 5.96 -9.19 1.16
N ARG A 24 6.20 -8.07 1.83
CA ARG A 24 7.46 -7.35 1.79
C ARG A 24 8.31 -7.74 2.99
N GLU A 25 9.62 -7.54 2.86
CA GLU A 25 10.61 -7.73 3.93
C GLU A 25 10.32 -6.84 5.15
N ALA A 26 10.88 -7.22 6.29
CA ALA A 26 10.88 -6.39 7.49
C ALA A 26 11.55 -5.04 7.21
N GLY A 27 10.96 -3.95 7.74
CA GLY A 27 11.41 -2.57 7.49
C GLY A 27 10.82 -1.92 6.24
N SER A 28 10.04 -2.65 5.42
CA SER A 28 9.28 -2.06 4.33
C SER A 28 8.17 -1.15 4.86
N GLY A 29 8.20 0.12 4.45
CA GLY A 29 7.12 1.06 4.79
C GLY A 29 5.76 0.65 4.21
N THR A 30 5.72 -0.08 3.09
CA THR A 30 4.47 -0.62 2.53
C THR A 30 3.92 -1.74 3.41
N ARG A 31 4.78 -2.63 3.93
CA ARG A 31 4.42 -3.67 4.89
C ARG A 31 3.87 -3.05 6.18
N ASP A 32 4.63 -2.12 6.78
CA ASP A 32 4.22 -1.46 8.03
C ASP A 32 2.86 -0.76 7.89
N GLY A 33 2.65 -0.05 6.79
CA GLY A 33 1.37 0.60 6.50
C GLY A 33 0.22 -0.39 6.36
N PHE A 34 0.41 -1.47 5.58
CA PHE A 34 -0.60 -2.50 5.39
C PHE A 34 -0.95 -3.21 6.71
N GLU A 35 0.04 -3.72 7.42
CA GLU A 35 -0.15 -4.43 8.68
C GLU A 35 -0.78 -3.56 9.77
N SER A 36 -0.43 -2.27 9.81
CA SER A 36 -1.02 -1.32 10.77
C SER A 36 -2.50 -1.07 10.50
N ILE A 37 -2.88 -0.85 9.22
CA ILE A 37 -4.27 -0.59 8.85
C ILE A 37 -5.16 -1.81 9.02
N THR A 38 -4.62 -3.00 8.73
CA THR A 38 -5.36 -4.26 8.85
C THR A 38 -5.35 -4.82 10.28
N GLY A 39 -4.59 -4.23 11.20
CA GLY A 39 -4.45 -4.72 12.58
C GLY A 39 -3.68 -6.04 12.67
N THR A 40 -2.85 -6.34 11.67
CA THR A 40 -2.10 -7.60 11.57
C THR A 40 -0.62 -7.45 11.84
N LYS A 41 -0.20 -6.33 12.43
CA LYS A 41 1.22 -6.04 12.70
C LYS A 41 1.88 -7.18 13.48
N ASP A 42 3.02 -7.63 12.98
CA ASP A 42 3.83 -8.73 13.53
C ASP A 42 3.10 -10.09 13.64
N LYS A 43 1.94 -10.25 12.95
CA LYS A 43 1.14 -11.48 13.00
C LYS A 43 1.01 -12.16 11.63
N CYS A 44 1.46 -11.52 10.56
CA CYS A 44 1.33 -12.05 9.22
C CYS A 44 2.22 -13.29 9.00
N GLN A 45 1.64 -14.31 8.36
CA GLN A 45 2.28 -15.60 8.08
C GLN A 45 2.67 -15.66 6.60
N TYR A 46 3.65 -14.84 6.18
CA TYR A 46 4.07 -14.81 4.78
C TYR A 46 4.75 -16.10 4.36
N ARG A 47 4.33 -16.65 3.22
CA ARG A 47 5.02 -17.75 2.54
C ARG A 47 6.32 -17.27 1.93
N GLN A 48 6.35 -16.01 1.47
CA GLN A 48 7.50 -15.38 0.85
C GLN A 48 7.54 -13.91 1.20
N GLU A 49 8.72 -13.43 1.58
CA GLU A 49 9.00 -12.01 1.82
C GLU A 49 9.95 -11.49 0.74
N LEU A 50 9.60 -10.41 0.07
CA LEU A 50 10.32 -9.87 -1.08
C LEU A 50 10.79 -8.42 -0.83
N THR A 51 11.89 -8.05 -1.48
CA THR A 51 12.58 -6.78 -1.22
C THR A 51 12.05 -5.60 -2.03
N SER A 52 11.20 -5.84 -3.02
CA SER A 52 10.59 -4.78 -3.82
C SER A 52 9.10 -4.99 -4.08
N THR A 53 8.37 -3.91 -4.32
CA THR A 53 6.96 -3.97 -4.74
C THR A 53 6.82 -4.66 -6.11
N GLY A 54 7.77 -4.45 -7.01
CA GLY A 54 7.78 -5.10 -8.34
C GLY A 54 7.90 -6.62 -8.24
N ASP A 55 8.71 -7.12 -7.32
CA ASP A 55 8.87 -8.56 -7.10
C ASP A 55 7.57 -9.17 -6.53
N VAL A 56 6.88 -8.47 -5.61
CA VAL A 56 5.57 -8.91 -5.11
C VAL A 56 4.57 -9.04 -6.26
N ILE A 57 4.46 -8.03 -7.13
CA ILE A 57 3.57 -8.05 -8.29
C ILE A 57 3.94 -9.21 -9.23
N THR A 58 5.22 -9.41 -9.50
CA THR A 58 5.70 -10.50 -10.34
C THR A 58 5.32 -11.88 -9.75
N ALA A 59 5.59 -12.08 -8.46
CA ALA A 59 5.27 -13.35 -7.79
C ALA A 59 3.76 -13.64 -7.78
N VAL A 60 2.92 -12.63 -7.51
CA VAL A 60 1.45 -12.76 -7.56
C VAL A 60 0.97 -13.03 -8.97
N SER A 61 1.53 -12.37 -10.00
CA SER A 61 1.13 -12.60 -11.40
C SER A 61 1.45 -13.99 -11.94
N GLN A 62 2.42 -14.66 -11.34
CA GLN A 62 2.85 -16.01 -11.74
C GLN A 62 2.14 -17.15 -10.98
N ASN A 63 1.38 -16.81 -9.94
CA ASN A 63 0.71 -17.81 -9.11
C ASN A 63 -0.76 -17.40 -8.88
N PRO A 64 -1.73 -18.15 -9.47
CA PRO A 64 -3.15 -17.85 -9.34
C PRO A 64 -3.69 -17.98 -7.91
N ASP A 65 -2.99 -18.70 -7.04
CA ASP A 65 -3.38 -18.89 -5.64
C ASP A 65 -2.69 -17.88 -4.69
N ALA A 66 -1.92 -16.95 -5.26
CA ALA A 66 -1.22 -15.94 -4.48
C ALA A 66 -2.05 -14.68 -4.20
N ILE A 67 -1.83 -14.11 -3.03
CA ILE A 67 -2.30 -12.79 -2.64
C ILE A 67 -1.15 -11.99 -2.02
N GLY A 68 -1.14 -10.68 -2.25
CA GLY A 68 -0.14 -9.78 -1.70
C GLY A 68 -0.69 -8.35 -1.59
N TYR A 69 0.18 -7.42 -1.28
CA TYR A 69 -0.14 -5.99 -1.26
C TYR A 69 0.96 -5.19 -1.98
N ALA A 70 0.56 -4.09 -2.58
CA ALA A 70 1.44 -3.21 -3.34
C ALA A 70 0.93 -1.77 -3.27
N SER A 71 1.78 -0.79 -3.58
CA SER A 71 1.32 0.59 -3.78
C SER A 71 0.45 0.70 -5.04
N LEU A 72 -0.60 1.52 -5.00
CA LEU A 72 -1.57 1.67 -6.08
C LEU A 72 -0.91 1.96 -7.43
N ALA A 73 0.07 2.86 -7.46
CA ALA A 73 0.80 3.22 -8.69
C ALA A 73 1.61 2.08 -9.31
N SER A 74 1.90 1.05 -8.54
CA SER A 74 2.65 -0.11 -9.03
C SER A 74 1.75 -1.20 -9.63
N ILE A 75 0.44 -1.11 -9.44
CA ILE A 75 -0.53 -2.08 -9.98
C ILE A 75 -0.56 -2.00 -11.49
N LYS A 76 -0.50 -3.15 -12.14
CA LYS A 76 -0.54 -3.34 -13.60
C LYS A 76 -1.60 -4.36 -13.96
N ASP A 77 -1.93 -4.45 -15.23
CA ASP A 77 -2.92 -5.40 -15.77
C ASP A 77 -2.55 -6.89 -15.54
N SER A 78 -1.30 -7.17 -15.14
CA SER A 78 -0.84 -8.51 -14.81
C SER A 78 -1.39 -9.05 -13.48
N VAL A 79 -2.00 -8.22 -12.67
CA VAL A 79 -2.60 -8.60 -11.37
C VAL A 79 -3.96 -7.93 -11.20
N LYS A 80 -4.84 -8.58 -10.44
CA LYS A 80 -6.16 -8.03 -10.11
C LYS A 80 -6.07 -7.23 -8.81
N ALA A 81 -6.37 -5.92 -8.89
CA ALA A 81 -6.60 -5.13 -7.69
C ALA A 81 -7.93 -5.53 -7.03
N LEU A 82 -7.92 -5.76 -5.73
CA LEU A 82 -9.10 -6.20 -4.99
C LEU A 82 -9.89 -5.01 -4.45
N ASN A 83 -11.21 -5.12 -4.53
CA ASN A 83 -12.09 -4.21 -3.82
C ASN A 83 -12.00 -4.47 -2.31
N VAL A 84 -12.07 -3.42 -1.52
CA VAL A 84 -12.19 -3.49 -0.05
C VAL A 84 -13.53 -2.88 0.34
N ASP A 85 -14.36 -3.63 1.05
CA ASP A 85 -15.73 -3.24 1.40
C ASP A 85 -16.59 -2.81 0.18
N GLY A 86 -16.35 -3.45 -0.97
CA GLY A 86 -17.03 -3.13 -2.23
C GLY A 86 -16.45 -1.92 -2.98
N VAL A 87 -15.44 -1.23 -2.41
CA VAL A 87 -14.81 -0.05 -3.01
C VAL A 87 -13.60 -0.44 -3.83
N THR A 88 -13.56 -0.01 -5.10
CA THR A 88 -12.43 -0.23 -6.00
C THR A 88 -11.28 0.73 -5.67
N PRO A 89 -10.02 0.26 -5.60
CA PRO A 89 -8.88 1.13 -5.39
C PRO A 89 -8.65 2.05 -6.60
N SER A 90 -8.67 3.34 -6.36
CA SER A 90 -8.40 4.38 -7.35
C SER A 90 -7.88 5.63 -6.65
N GLU A 91 -7.29 6.56 -7.41
CA GLU A 91 -6.89 7.86 -6.87
C GLU A 91 -8.07 8.59 -6.21
N ALA A 92 -9.24 8.56 -6.84
CA ALA A 92 -10.45 9.20 -6.33
C ALA A 92 -10.91 8.60 -5.00
N THR A 93 -10.97 7.25 -4.89
CA THR A 93 -11.42 6.55 -3.68
C THR A 93 -10.39 6.56 -2.54
N VAL A 94 -9.12 6.75 -2.88
CA VAL A 94 -8.07 7.04 -1.88
C VAL A 94 -8.21 8.49 -1.38
N LYS A 95 -8.41 9.45 -2.28
CA LYS A 95 -8.53 10.88 -1.94
C LYS A 95 -9.75 11.18 -1.07
N ASP A 96 -10.90 10.59 -1.37
CA ASP A 96 -12.13 10.78 -0.60
C ASP A 96 -12.22 9.90 0.67
N GLY A 97 -11.24 9.02 0.88
CA GLY A 97 -11.15 8.15 2.06
C GLY A 97 -12.08 6.94 2.05
N SER A 98 -12.78 6.66 0.95
CA SER A 98 -13.69 5.51 0.83
C SER A 98 -12.93 4.18 0.72
N TYR A 99 -11.74 4.16 0.07
CA TYR A 99 -10.87 2.99 0.07
C TYR A 99 -10.06 2.91 1.37
N LYS A 100 -10.36 1.97 2.23
CA LYS A 100 -9.85 1.92 3.61
C LYS A 100 -8.39 1.49 3.75
N VAL A 101 -7.86 0.71 2.80
CA VAL A 101 -6.46 0.26 2.84
C VAL A 101 -5.58 1.34 2.21
N GLN A 102 -5.39 2.42 2.92
CA GLN A 102 -4.56 3.56 2.51
C GLN A 102 -3.78 4.12 3.70
N ARG A 103 -2.68 4.79 3.44
CA ARG A 103 -1.91 5.50 4.46
C ARG A 103 -1.40 6.84 3.96
N PRO A 104 -1.31 7.87 4.82
CA PRO A 104 -0.69 9.13 4.46
C PRO A 104 0.84 9.01 4.43
N PHE A 105 1.48 9.77 3.55
CA PHE A 105 2.86 10.17 3.72
C PHE A 105 2.89 11.40 4.63
N VAL A 106 3.74 11.37 5.65
CA VAL A 106 3.81 12.43 6.65
C VAL A 106 5.17 13.12 6.55
N LEU A 107 5.15 14.44 6.35
CA LEU A 107 6.34 15.25 6.48
C LEU A 107 6.57 15.53 7.98
N VAL A 108 7.80 15.34 8.44
CA VAL A 108 8.16 15.48 9.85
C VAL A 108 9.18 16.60 10.00
N THR A 109 8.92 17.50 10.94
CA THR A 109 9.84 18.58 11.32
C THR A 109 10.16 18.46 12.81
N MET A 110 11.25 19.10 13.25
CA MET A 110 11.61 19.10 14.67
C MET A 110 10.69 20.04 15.45
N GLU A 111 10.05 19.53 16.49
CA GLU A 111 9.18 20.32 17.36
C GLU A 111 9.97 21.47 18.04
N GLY A 112 9.36 22.66 18.06
CA GLY A 112 9.93 23.84 18.70
C GLY A 112 11.13 24.48 17.99
N LYS A 113 11.45 24.04 16.75
CA LYS A 113 12.47 24.67 15.91
C LYS A 113 11.88 25.19 14.61
N GLU A 114 12.24 26.42 14.26
CA GLU A 114 11.93 26.99 12.96
C GLU A 114 12.73 26.29 11.86
N LEU A 115 12.09 26.09 10.72
CA LEU A 115 12.77 25.61 9.54
C LEU A 115 13.67 26.70 8.95
N SER A 116 14.77 26.31 8.32
CA SER A 116 15.53 27.25 7.50
C SER A 116 14.65 27.76 6.34
N PRO A 117 14.90 28.94 5.78
CA PRO A 117 14.10 29.47 4.66
C PRO A 117 13.96 28.49 3.48
N ALA A 118 15.03 27.76 3.16
CA ALA A 118 15.01 26.76 2.08
C ALA A 118 14.15 25.54 2.44
N ALA A 119 14.23 25.05 3.68
CA ALA A 119 13.43 23.94 4.14
C ALA A 119 11.93 24.31 4.24
N GLN A 120 11.63 25.54 4.66
CA GLN A 120 10.26 26.05 4.69
C GLN A 120 9.68 26.15 3.28
N ALA A 121 10.42 26.71 2.33
CA ALA A 121 9.98 26.80 0.94
C ALA A 121 9.72 25.42 0.33
N PHE A 122 10.55 24.43 0.61
CA PHE A 122 10.30 23.04 0.19
C PHE A 122 9.04 22.46 0.81
N PHE A 123 8.86 22.66 2.12
CA PHE A 123 7.69 22.17 2.85
C PHE A 123 6.40 22.78 2.27
N ASP A 124 6.38 24.10 2.11
CA ASP A 124 5.23 24.82 1.56
C ASP A 124 4.89 24.37 0.14
N TYR A 125 5.92 24.17 -0.70
CA TYR A 125 5.74 23.61 -2.04
C TYR A 125 5.18 22.20 -2.00
N ALA A 126 5.76 21.32 -1.18
CA ALA A 126 5.38 19.90 -1.12
C ALA A 126 3.92 19.69 -0.69
N VAL A 127 3.33 20.61 0.08
CA VAL A 127 1.92 20.54 0.51
C VAL A 127 0.99 21.42 -0.35
N SER A 128 1.51 22.11 -1.36
CA SER A 128 0.73 22.95 -2.27
C SER A 128 0.14 22.16 -3.45
N SER A 129 -0.84 22.73 -4.12
CA SER A 129 -1.40 22.20 -5.38
C SER A 129 -0.35 22.13 -6.50
N ASP A 130 0.68 22.98 -6.48
CA ASP A 130 1.72 23.01 -7.51
C ASP A 130 2.56 21.72 -7.53
N ALA A 131 2.69 21.04 -6.40
CA ALA A 131 3.37 19.76 -6.31
C ALA A 131 2.52 18.56 -6.79
N ALA A 132 1.21 18.74 -6.99
CA ALA A 132 0.29 17.62 -7.26
C ALA A 132 0.72 16.77 -8.45
N SER A 133 1.18 17.39 -9.56
CA SER A 133 1.62 16.64 -10.75
C SER A 133 2.90 15.82 -10.51
N ILE A 134 3.79 16.30 -9.65
CA ILE A 134 5.03 15.60 -9.29
C ILE A 134 4.71 14.43 -8.36
N ILE A 135 3.82 14.65 -7.39
CA ILE A 135 3.34 13.64 -6.45
C ILE A 135 2.65 12.49 -7.21
N ALA A 136 1.77 12.82 -8.16
CA ALA A 136 1.09 11.83 -8.99
C ALA A 136 2.08 11.03 -9.85
N LYS A 137 3.08 11.67 -10.47
CA LYS A 137 4.15 10.97 -11.21
C LYS A 137 4.99 10.05 -10.34
N ALA A 138 5.17 10.38 -9.07
CA ALA A 138 5.85 9.54 -8.09
C ALA A 138 4.95 8.39 -7.57
N GLY A 139 3.69 8.34 -7.99
CA GLY A 139 2.76 7.28 -7.66
C GLY A 139 2.06 7.44 -6.31
N ALA A 140 1.98 8.65 -5.80
CA ALA A 140 1.21 8.99 -4.62
C ALA A 140 -0.01 9.85 -4.99
N VAL A 141 -0.98 9.93 -4.10
CA VAL A 141 -2.18 10.76 -4.25
C VAL A 141 -1.94 12.08 -3.51
N ALA A 142 -2.02 13.20 -4.22
CA ALA A 142 -1.87 14.51 -3.62
C ALA A 142 -3.09 14.83 -2.74
N VAL A 143 -2.85 15.37 -1.53
CA VAL A 143 -3.92 15.79 -0.59
C VAL A 143 -4.44 17.19 -0.92
N ALA A 144 -3.60 18.06 -1.53
CA ALA A 144 -3.99 19.36 -2.04
C ALA A 144 -4.32 19.27 -3.54
N GLY A 145 -5.48 19.77 -3.94
CA GLY A 145 -5.94 19.78 -5.34
C GLY A 145 -7.44 19.65 -5.43
#